data_a2166b13f5cbcd62af6e6dd140037e0b
#
_entry.id   a2166b13f5cbcd62af6e6dd140037e0b
#
_cell.length_a   1.000
_cell.length_b   1.000
_cell.length_c   1.000
_cell.angle_alpha   90.00
_cell.angle_beta   90.00
_cell.angle_gamma   90.00
#
_symmetry.space_group_name_H-M   'P 1'
#
loop_
_entity.id
_entity.type
_entity.pdbx_description
1 polymer ?
#
loop_
_entity_poly.entity_id
_entity_poly.type
_entity_poly.pdbx_seq_one_letter_code
_entity_poly.pdbx_strand_id
1 'polypeptide(L)'
;MSVEPEKWGVIYNPKAGTRKVQKRWKEIKEYMDSKGVSYDYVQSEGFGSVERLAGILANNGYRTIVVVGGDGALNDAINGIMSSNAEDKREIAIGIIPNGIGNDFAKYWEMTSEYKDAVDCIINNRRRKIDVGFCNYYDGEKHVTRYFLNAINIGLGARIVKISDQTKRFWGVKFLSYVAALFSLIFERKLYRMHLRINDEHIRGRIMTVCVGSAWGWGQTPSAVPYNLSLIHISEPTRQEAIS
;
A
#
# COMPACT_ATOMS: atom_id res chain seq x y z
N MET A 1 0.08 -35.89 -10.39
CA MET A 1 0.76 -35.23 -9.26
C MET A 1 -0.20 -34.18 -8.74
N SER A 2 -0.78 -34.39 -7.58
CA SER A 2 -1.60 -33.38 -6.90
C SER A 2 -0.65 -32.25 -6.48
N VAL A 3 -0.78 -31.07 -7.10
CA VAL A 3 -0.06 -29.88 -6.68
C VAL A 3 -0.60 -29.57 -5.27
N GLU A 4 0.28 -29.66 -4.27
CA GLU A 4 -0.11 -29.22 -2.92
C GLU A 4 -0.59 -27.76 -3.01
N PRO A 5 -1.72 -27.43 -2.35
CA PRO A 5 -2.23 -26.08 -2.38
C PRO A 5 -1.17 -25.13 -1.80
N GLU A 6 -0.88 -24.06 -2.54
CA GLU A 6 0.10 -23.05 -2.16
C GLU A 6 -0.26 -22.45 -0.79
N LYS A 7 0.66 -22.56 0.17
CA LYS A 7 0.46 -22.02 1.52
C LYS A 7 0.63 -20.51 1.55
N TRP A 8 -0.35 -19.81 2.09
CA TRP A 8 -0.31 -18.35 2.20
C TRP A 8 0.39 -17.88 3.47
N GLY A 9 1.15 -16.77 3.36
CA GLY A 9 1.59 -16.00 4.50
C GLY A 9 0.65 -14.83 4.73
N VAL A 10 -0.16 -14.84 5.80
CA VAL A 10 -1.17 -13.80 6.06
C VAL A 10 -0.68 -12.82 7.10
N ILE A 11 -0.68 -11.53 6.78
CA ILE A 11 -0.36 -10.44 7.70
C ILE A 11 -1.65 -9.73 8.07
N TYR A 12 -2.03 -9.82 9.33
CA TYR A 12 -3.18 -9.10 9.88
C TYR A 12 -2.74 -7.85 10.64
N ASN A 13 -3.30 -6.69 10.26
CA ASN A 13 -3.07 -5.45 10.98
C ASN A 13 -4.27 -5.07 11.86
N PRO A 14 -4.24 -5.32 13.18
CA PRO A 14 -5.36 -5.05 14.09
C PRO A 14 -5.60 -3.56 14.32
N LYS A 15 -4.65 -2.69 13.96
CA LYS A 15 -4.77 -1.23 14.10
C LYS A 15 -5.33 -0.57 12.85
N ALA A 16 -5.53 -1.32 11.76
CA ALA A 16 -6.19 -0.82 10.57
C ALA A 16 -7.70 -0.70 10.82
N GLY A 17 -8.26 0.50 10.65
CA GLY A 17 -9.71 0.70 10.72
C GLY A 17 -10.28 1.01 12.12
N THR A 18 -11.48 0.51 12.39
CA THR A 18 -12.26 0.75 13.62
C THR A 18 -12.33 -0.52 14.49
N ARG A 19 -12.95 -0.44 15.72
CA ARG A 19 -13.17 -1.62 16.60
C ARG A 19 -13.86 -2.82 15.92
N LYS A 20 -14.58 -2.60 14.82
CA LYS A 20 -15.20 -3.69 14.02
C LYS A 20 -14.15 -4.57 13.33
N VAL A 21 -12.92 -4.12 13.20
CA VAL A 21 -11.82 -4.80 12.50
C VAL A 21 -11.43 -6.11 13.18
N GLN A 22 -11.35 -6.14 14.51
CA GLN A 22 -11.00 -7.36 15.24
C GLN A 22 -12.07 -8.46 15.07
N LYS A 23 -13.36 -8.07 15.10
CA LYS A 23 -14.44 -9.01 14.81
C LYS A 23 -14.35 -9.55 13.39
N ARG A 24 -14.06 -8.69 12.44
CA ARG A 24 -13.91 -9.05 11.02
C ARG A 24 -12.74 -10.02 10.78
N TRP A 25 -11.65 -9.90 11.55
CA TRP A 25 -10.55 -10.85 11.44
C TRP A 25 -10.97 -12.29 11.80
N LYS A 26 -11.79 -12.46 12.85
CA LYS A 26 -12.34 -13.76 13.20
C LYS A 26 -13.19 -14.34 12.06
N GLU A 27 -14.06 -13.53 11.48
CA GLU A 27 -14.91 -13.91 10.35
C GLU A 27 -14.09 -14.28 9.10
N ILE A 28 -13.01 -13.54 8.82
CA ILE A 28 -12.09 -13.84 7.71
C ILE A 28 -11.40 -15.20 7.92
N LYS A 29 -10.90 -15.47 9.13
CA LYS A 29 -10.30 -16.75 9.47
C LYS A 29 -11.28 -17.91 9.29
N GLU A 30 -12.43 -17.81 9.89
CA GLU A 30 -13.48 -18.82 9.79
C GLU A 30 -13.84 -19.11 8.32
N TYR A 31 -13.85 -18.07 7.48
CA TYR A 31 -14.14 -18.22 6.07
C TYR A 31 -12.99 -18.92 5.32
N MET A 32 -11.74 -18.52 5.54
CA MET A 32 -10.57 -19.19 4.95
C MET A 32 -10.51 -20.66 5.37
N ASP A 33 -10.75 -20.96 6.65
CA ASP A 33 -10.79 -22.31 7.19
C ASP A 33 -11.89 -23.15 6.51
N SER A 34 -13.08 -22.57 6.31
CA SER A 34 -14.21 -23.23 5.62
C SER A 34 -13.94 -23.55 4.15
N LYS A 35 -13.03 -22.80 3.53
CA LYS A 35 -12.59 -23.00 2.14
C LYS A 35 -11.37 -23.93 2.02
N GLY A 36 -10.85 -24.43 3.14
CA GLY A 36 -9.68 -25.30 3.15
C GLY A 36 -8.37 -24.59 2.73
N VAL A 37 -8.28 -23.29 2.94
CA VAL A 37 -7.07 -22.54 2.64
C VAL A 37 -5.94 -22.93 3.57
N SER A 38 -4.77 -23.28 3.02
CA SER A 38 -3.56 -23.51 3.81
C SER A 38 -2.86 -22.18 4.03
N TYR A 39 -2.68 -21.75 5.28
CA TYR A 39 -2.01 -20.48 5.61
C TYR A 39 -1.36 -20.47 6.98
N ASP A 40 -0.31 -19.67 7.12
CA ASP A 40 0.18 -19.18 8.41
C ASP A 40 -0.20 -17.72 8.54
N TYR A 41 -0.49 -17.27 9.76
CA TYR A 41 -0.77 -15.85 9.97
C TYR A 41 0.12 -15.24 11.04
N VAL A 42 0.44 -13.97 10.84
CA VAL A 42 1.19 -13.14 11.77
C VAL A 42 0.43 -11.83 12.01
N GLN A 43 0.43 -11.39 13.24
CA GLN A 43 -0.22 -10.14 13.63
C GLN A 43 0.81 -9.02 13.72
N SER A 44 0.53 -7.87 13.11
CA SER A 44 1.37 -6.71 13.27
C SER A 44 1.15 -6.03 14.62
N GLU A 45 2.25 -5.61 15.25
CA GLU A 45 2.22 -5.02 16.60
C GLU A 45 2.22 -3.50 16.58
N GLY A 46 2.80 -2.87 15.55
CA GLY A 46 2.94 -1.43 15.48
C GLY A 46 3.53 -0.91 14.18
N PHE A 47 4.04 0.29 14.23
CA PHE A 47 4.70 0.94 13.10
C PHE A 47 5.90 0.13 12.61
N GLY A 48 6.03 -0.05 11.29
CA GLY A 48 7.12 -0.80 10.66
C GLY A 48 7.04 -2.32 10.82
N SER A 49 6.11 -2.86 11.63
CA SER A 49 6.01 -4.32 11.83
C SER A 49 5.50 -5.05 10.60
N VAL A 50 4.61 -4.47 9.82
CA VAL A 50 4.10 -5.09 8.57
C VAL A 50 5.24 -5.24 7.57
N GLU A 51 6.08 -4.22 7.40
CA GLU A 51 7.26 -4.25 6.54
C GLU A 51 8.21 -5.37 6.95
N ARG A 52 8.57 -5.44 8.23
CA ARG A 52 9.43 -6.50 8.78
C ARG A 52 8.83 -7.89 8.57
N LEU A 53 7.55 -8.08 8.88
CA LEU A 53 6.87 -9.37 8.77
C LEU A 53 6.76 -9.83 7.31
N ALA A 54 6.46 -8.92 6.38
CA ALA A 54 6.42 -9.24 4.95
C ALA A 54 7.79 -9.67 4.43
N GLY A 55 8.86 -9.01 4.86
CA GLY A 55 10.23 -9.43 4.53
C GLY A 55 10.58 -10.82 5.07
N ILE A 56 10.16 -11.13 6.32
CA ILE A 56 10.36 -12.46 6.91
C ILE A 56 9.60 -13.52 6.12
N LEU A 57 8.34 -13.30 5.79
CA LEU A 57 7.54 -14.25 5.00
C LEU A 57 8.17 -14.46 3.62
N ALA A 58 8.61 -13.40 2.95
CA ALA A 58 9.31 -13.50 1.67
C ALA A 58 10.59 -14.35 1.78
N ASN A 59 11.43 -14.09 2.78
CA ASN A 59 12.66 -14.85 3.03
C ASN A 59 12.39 -16.32 3.39
N ASN A 60 11.23 -16.62 4.00
CA ASN A 60 10.81 -17.98 4.32
C ASN A 60 10.15 -18.72 3.13
N GLY A 61 10.17 -18.12 1.94
CA GLY A 61 9.75 -18.77 0.70
C GLY A 61 8.25 -18.74 0.42
N TYR A 62 7.46 -17.92 1.15
CA TYR A 62 6.04 -17.73 0.82
C TYR A 62 5.91 -17.05 -0.54
N ARG A 63 5.19 -17.70 -1.45
CA ARG A 63 4.91 -17.18 -2.80
C ARG A 63 3.65 -16.33 -2.87
N THR A 64 2.74 -16.50 -1.91
CA THR A 64 1.54 -15.67 -1.76
C THR A 64 1.52 -15.06 -0.36
N ILE A 65 1.60 -13.72 -0.28
CA ILE A 65 1.55 -12.96 0.96
C ILE A 65 0.26 -12.15 0.95
N VAL A 66 -0.64 -12.43 1.90
CA VAL A 66 -1.95 -11.78 2.00
C VAL A 66 -1.94 -10.72 3.08
N VAL A 67 -2.33 -9.50 2.74
CA VAL A 67 -2.42 -8.38 3.67
C VAL A 67 -3.87 -8.11 4.02
N VAL A 68 -4.23 -8.30 5.28
CA VAL A 68 -5.53 -7.90 5.83
C VAL A 68 -5.36 -6.53 6.48
N GLY A 69 -5.64 -5.46 5.71
CA GLY A 69 -5.34 -4.10 6.14
C GLY A 69 -5.80 -3.04 5.15
N GLY A 70 -5.28 -1.81 5.33
CA GLY A 70 -5.50 -0.68 4.40
C GLY A 70 -4.25 -0.36 3.60
N ASP A 71 -4.29 0.77 2.87
CA ASP A 71 -3.23 1.21 1.95
C ASP A 71 -1.84 1.29 2.59
N GLY A 72 -1.76 1.77 3.84
CA GLY A 72 -0.49 1.83 4.58
C GLY A 72 0.11 0.46 4.83
N ALA A 73 -0.70 -0.52 5.26
CA ALA A 73 -0.23 -1.88 5.50
C ALA A 73 0.21 -2.56 4.19
N LEU A 74 -0.51 -2.29 3.10
CA LEU A 74 -0.14 -2.79 1.78
C LEU A 74 1.20 -2.20 1.32
N ASN A 75 1.38 -0.89 1.47
CA ASN A 75 2.62 -0.22 1.10
C ASN A 75 3.81 -0.70 1.96
N ASP A 76 3.61 -0.91 3.25
CA ASP A 76 4.63 -1.48 4.13
C ASP A 76 5.00 -2.91 3.70
N ALA A 77 4.01 -3.75 3.35
CA ALA A 77 4.26 -5.11 2.89
C ALA A 77 5.10 -5.13 1.60
N ILE A 78 4.79 -4.26 0.62
CA ILE A 78 5.61 -4.11 -0.60
C ILE A 78 7.05 -3.74 -0.24
N ASN A 79 7.24 -2.76 0.64
CA ASN A 79 8.58 -2.37 1.05
C ASN A 79 9.34 -3.53 1.71
N GLY A 80 8.67 -4.32 2.55
CA GLY A 80 9.26 -5.49 3.18
C GLY A 80 9.68 -6.56 2.18
N ILE A 81 8.81 -6.89 1.22
CA ILE A 81 9.11 -7.87 0.17
C ILE A 81 10.26 -7.39 -0.71
N MET A 82 10.19 -6.16 -1.20
CA MET A 82 11.21 -5.60 -2.11
C MET A 82 12.57 -5.43 -1.45
N SER A 83 12.61 -5.19 -0.14
CA SER A 83 13.84 -5.08 0.66
C SER A 83 14.32 -6.43 1.20
N SER A 84 13.59 -7.51 1.00
CA SER A 84 13.97 -8.85 1.45
C SER A 84 15.14 -9.42 0.64
N ASN A 85 15.72 -10.50 1.14
CA ASN A 85 16.75 -11.28 0.43
C ASN A 85 16.17 -12.44 -0.38
N ALA A 86 14.84 -12.51 -0.54
CA ALA A 86 14.21 -13.54 -1.35
C ALA A 86 14.71 -13.47 -2.81
N GLU A 87 15.13 -14.61 -3.37
CA GLU A 87 15.69 -14.68 -4.73
C GLU A 87 14.69 -14.21 -5.79
N ASP A 88 13.46 -14.70 -5.71
CA ASP A 88 12.40 -14.43 -6.69
C ASP A 88 11.32 -13.50 -6.13
N LYS A 89 11.68 -12.44 -5.43
CA LYS A 89 10.71 -11.54 -4.80
C LYS A 89 9.70 -10.90 -5.76
N ARG A 90 10.04 -10.84 -7.05
CA ARG A 90 9.13 -10.35 -8.09
C ARG A 90 8.05 -11.35 -8.48
N GLU A 91 8.26 -12.62 -8.16
CA GLU A 91 7.28 -13.69 -8.38
C GLU A 91 6.34 -13.87 -7.18
N ILE A 92 6.57 -13.13 -6.08
CA ILE A 92 5.68 -13.15 -4.92
C ILE A 92 4.40 -12.39 -5.26
N ALA A 93 3.28 -13.09 -5.16
CA ALA A 93 1.97 -12.50 -5.31
C ALA A 93 1.50 -11.87 -3.99
N ILE A 94 0.87 -10.71 -4.09
CA ILE A 94 0.30 -10.04 -2.92
C ILE A 94 -1.21 -10.08 -3.02
N GLY A 95 -1.82 -10.76 -2.07
CA GLY A 95 -3.26 -10.76 -1.85
C GLY A 95 -3.67 -9.60 -0.94
N ILE A 96 -4.83 -9.01 -1.21
CA ILE A 96 -5.35 -7.89 -0.45
C ILE A 96 -6.75 -8.22 0.03
N ILE A 97 -6.95 -8.17 1.36
CA ILE A 97 -8.28 -8.17 1.97
C ILE A 97 -8.47 -6.78 2.57
N PRO A 98 -9.22 -5.88 1.88
CA PRO A 98 -9.35 -4.50 2.31
C PRO A 98 -10.03 -4.39 3.68
N ASN A 99 -9.32 -3.83 4.65
CA ASN A 99 -9.81 -3.67 6.02
C ASN A 99 -9.38 -2.32 6.63
N GLY A 100 -9.02 -1.35 5.80
CA GLY A 100 -8.69 0.02 6.17
C GLY A 100 -9.88 0.97 6.03
N ILE A 101 -9.62 2.27 6.21
CA ILE A 101 -10.63 3.33 6.08
C ILE A 101 -10.70 3.82 4.64
N GLY A 102 -9.54 4.07 4.01
CA GLY A 102 -9.43 4.58 2.63
C GLY A 102 -9.61 3.44 1.64
N ASN A 103 -8.69 2.51 1.66
CA ASN A 103 -8.53 1.43 0.68
C ASN A 103 -8.50 1.96 -0.75
N ASP A 104 -7.76 3.06 -0.96
CA ASP A 104 -7.73 3.79 -2.22
C ASP A 104 -7.10 2.94 -3.34
N PHE A 105 -6.10 2.13 -2.99
CA PHE A 105 -5.53 1.16 -3.92
C PHE A 105 -6.57 0.15 -4.40
N ALA A 106 -7.31 -0.46 -3.45
CA ALA A 106 -8.33 -1.44 -3.79
C ALA A 106 -9.46 -0.83 -4.64
N LYS A 107 -9.88 0.38 -4.32
CA LYS A 107 -10.89 1.12 -5.12
C LYS A 107 -10.39 1.43 -6.53
N TYR A 108 -9.15 1.88 -6.67
CA TYR A 108 -8.56 2.20 -7.97
C TYR A 108 -8.51 0.98 -8.90
N TRP A 109 -8.17 -0.18 -8.34
CA TRP A 109 -8.11 -1.42 -9.07
C TRP A 109 -9.45 -2.19 -9.10
N GLU A 110 -10.56 -1.54 -8.72
CA GLU A 110 -11.90 -2.12 -8.65
C GLU A 110 -11.95 -3.45 -7.86
N MET A 111 -11.09 -3.54 -6.84
CA MET A 111 -11.06 -4.70 -5.96
C MET A 111 -12.25 -4.68 -5.02
N THR A 112 -12.79 -5.85 -4.74
CA THR A 112 -13.92 -5.98 -3.83
C THR A 112 -13.59 -5.52 -2.43
N SER A 113 -14.53 -4.85 -1.77
CA SER A 113 -14.45 -4.51 -0.34
C SER A 113 -14.95 -5.64 0.57
N GLU A 114 -15.63 -6.64 -0.01
CA GLU A 114 -16.15 -7.78 0.72
C GLU A 114 -15.06 -8.84 0.89
N TYR A 115 -14.79 -9.20 2.14
CA TYR A 115 -13.68 -10.10 2.46
C TYR A 115 -13.85 -11.51 1.87
N LYS A 116 -15.10 -11.99 1.74
CA LYS A 116 -15.39 -13.30 1.15
C LYS A 116 -14.97 -13.34 -0.32
N ASP A 117 -15.39 -12.33 -1.06
CA ASP A 117 -15.04 -12.21 -2.48
C ASP A 117 -13.54 -12.03 -2.67
N ALA A 118 -12.88 -11.27 -1.76
CA ALA A 118 -11.43 -11.10 -1.77
C ALA A 118 -10.70 -12.44 -1.58
N VAL A 119 -11.12 -13.24 -0.60
CA VAL A 119 -10.58 -14.58 -0.36
C VAL A 119 -10.82 -15.48 -1.55
N ASP A 120 -12.04 -15.51 -2.10
CA ASP A 120 -12.37 -16.34 -3.28
C ASP A 120 -11.57 -15.93 -4.52
N CYS A 121 -11.30 -14.62 -4.72
CA CYS A 121 -10.43 -14.14 -5.80
C CYS A 121 -8.98 -14.64 -5.63
N ILE A 122 -8.45 -14.66 -4.41
CA ILE A 122 -7.11 -15.16 -4.13
C ILE A 122 -7.04 -16.67 -4.36
N ILE A 123 -8.03 -17.44 -3.88
CA ILE A 123 -8.15 -18.87 -4.11
C ILE A 123 -8.19 -19.18 -5.62
N ASN A 124 -8.98 -18.43 -6.37
CA ASN A 124 -9.09 -18.60 -7.82
C ASN A 124 -7.86 -18.07 -8.58
N ASN A 125 -6.83 -17.65 -7.88
CA ASN A 125 -5.55 -17.20 -8.43
C ASN A 125 -5.70 -16.12 -9.54
N ARG A 126 -6.64 -15.20 -9.38
CA ARG A 126 -6.85 -14.09 -10.31
C ARG A 126 -5.77 -13.02 -10.07
N ARG A 127 -4.70 -13.10 -10.83
CA ARG A 127 -3.51 -12.24 -10.68
C ARG A 127 -3.43 -11.19 -11.78
N ARG A 128 -2.92 -10.02 -11.43
CA ARG A 128 -2.54 -8.98 -12.37
C ARG A 128 -1.12 -8.51 -12.04
N LYS A 129 -0.30 -8.36 -13.07
CA LYS A 129 1.01 -7.70 -12.93
C LYS A 129 0.80 -6.19 -12.89
N ILE A 130 1.42 -5.54 -11.93
CA ILE A 130 1.41 -4.08 -11.80
C ILE A 130 2.84 -3.59 -11.57
N ASP A 131 3.10 -2.36 -12.02
CA ASP A 131 4.35 -1.69 -11.75
C ASP A 131 4.39 -1.15 -10.33
N VAL A 132 5.54 -1.23 -9.71
CA VAL A 132 5.83 -0.65 -8.40
C VAL A 132 6.81 0.49 -8.60
N GLY A 133 6.40 1.69 -8.22
CA GLY A 133 7.30 2.83 -8.22
C GLY A 133 8.32 2.75 -7.09
N PHE A 134 9.51 3.31 -7.31
CA PHE A 134 10.49 3.47 -6.24
C PHE A 134 11.08 4.87 -6.25
N CYS A 135 11.53 5.32 -5.10
CA CYS A 135 12.26 6.57 -4.95
C CYS A 135 13.47 6.38 -4.06
N ASN A 136 14.56 7.05 -4.43
CA ASN A 136 15.74 7.20 -3.61
C ASN A 136 15.82 8.63 -3.11
N TYR A 137 16.02 8.82 -1.82
CA TYR A 137 16.17 10.14 -1.22
C TYR A 137 17.13 10.10 -0.04
N TYR A 138 17.64 11.25 0.31
CA TYR A 138 18.45 11.43 1.51
C TYR A 138 17.56 11.92 2.66
N ASP A 139 17.48 11.16 3.75
CA ASP A 139 16.59 11.46 4.89
C ASP A 139 17.20 12.44 5.91
N GLY A 140 18.42 12.88 5.66
CA GLY A 140 19.23 13.72 6.56
C GLY A 140 20.41 12.96 7.18
N GLU A 141 20.37 11.62 7.18
CA GLU A 141 21.42 10.76 7.73
C GLU A 141 21.98 9.80 6.68
N LYS A 142 21.12 9.23 5.86
CA LYS A 142 21.49 8.21 4.87
C LYS A 142 20.60 8.27 3.63
N HIS A 143 21.06 7.62 2.55
CA HIS A 143 20.22 7.34 1.40
C HIS A 143 19.23 6.22 1.72
N VAL A 144 17.95 6.46 1.42
CA VAL A 144 16.84 5.55 1.65
C VAL A 144 16.15 5.25 0.34
N THR A 145 15.87 3.98 0.09
CA THR A 145 15.01 3.54 -1.00
C THR A 145 13.64 3.18 -0.45
N ARG A 146 12.58 3.71 -1.06
CA ARG A 146 11.20 3.36 -0.72
C ARG A 146 10.44 3.01 -1.97
N TYR A 147 9.55 2.03 -1.84
CA TYR A 147 8.65 1.58 -2.89
C TYR A 147 7.25 2.11 -2.65
N PHE A 148 6.50 2.39 -3.70
CA PHE A 148 5.13 2.89 -3.61
C PHE A 148 4.25 2.32 -4.72
N LEU A 149 2.96 2.13 -4.40
CA LEU A 149 1.98 1.57 -5.32
C LEU A 149 1.09 2.63 -5.97
N ASN A 150 0.73 3.66 -5.23
CA ASN A 150 -0.19 4.69 -5.72
C ASN A 150 0.56 5.95 -6.15
N ALA A 151 1.09 6.68 -5.20
CA ALA A 151 1.77 7.93 -5.46
C ALA A 151 2.74 8.32 -4.34
N ILE A 152 3.75 9.09 -4.71
CA ILE A 152 4.61 9.81 -3.79
C ILE A 152 4.35 11.31 -3.93
N ASN A 153 4.26 12.01 -2.80
CA ASN A 153 4.06 13.45 -2.74
C ASN A 153 5.26 14.13 -2.09
N ILE A 154 5.75 15.19 -2.74
CA ILE A 154 6.86 16.02 -2.27
C ILE A 154 6.34 17.42 -2.05
N GLY A 155 6.64 18.03 -0.89
CA GLY A 155 6.23 19.38 -0.54
C GLY A 155 4.96 19.42 0.30
N LEU A 156 3.94 20.16 -0.12
CA LEU A 156 2.74 20.42 0.67
C LEU A 156 1.98 19.14 1.05
N GLY A 157 1.84 18.20 0.12
CA GLY A 157 1.17 16.93 0.37
C GLY A 157 1.74 16.15 1.56
N ALA A 158 3.06 16.09 1.66
CA ALA A 158 3.74 15.45 2.78
C ALA A 158 3.47 16.17 4.13
N ARG A 159 3.35 17.51 4.12
CA ARG A 159 3.01 18.28 5.33
C ARG A 159 1.60 18.04 5.82
N ILE A 160 0.64 17.88 4.89
CA ILE A 160 -0.76 17.57 5.25
C ILE A 160 -0.83 16.26 6.03
N VAL A 161 -0.17 15.22 5.52
CA VAL A 161 -0.13 13.92 6.19
C VAL A 161 0.49 14.05 7.57
N LYS A 162 1.60 14.77 7.71
CA LYS A 162 2.27 15.00 9.00
C LYS A 162 1.38 15.73 10.00
N ILE A 163 0.70 16.80 9.58
CA ILE A 163 -0.22 17.56 10.44
C ILE A 163 -1.43 16.70 10.81
N SER A 164 -2.01 15.97 9.87
CA SER A 164 -3.13 15.08 10.11
C SER A 164 -2.78 14.00 11.16
N ASP A 165 -1.60 13.41 11.08
CA ASP A 165 -1.17 12.37 12.02
C ASP A 165 -0.87 12.93 13.42
N GLN A 166 -0.27 14.11 13.51
CA GLN A 166 -0.08 14.81 14.77
C GLN A 166 -1.41 15.18 15.44
N THR A 167 -2.38 15.67 14.65
CA THR A 167 -3.70 16.07 15.17
C THR A 167 -4.54 14.87 15.61
N LYS A 168 -4.47 13.75 14.89
CA LYS A 168 -5.09 12.47 15.34
C LYS A 168 -4.57 12.02 16.71
N ARG A 169 -3.31 12.26 16.96
CA ARG A 169 -2.65 11.87 18.21
C ARG A 169 -3.12 12.70 19.42
N PHE A 170 -3.48 13.98 19.17
CA PHE A 170 -3.91 14.93 20.22
C PHE A 170 -5.42 14.92 20.50
N TRP A 171 -6.27 14.80 19.48
CA TRP A 171 -7.70 15.10 19.60
C TRP A 171 -8.61 13.89 19.33
N GLY A 172 -8.12 12.78 18.88
CA GLY A 172 -8.92 11.56 18.67
C GLY A 172 -10.06 11.66 17.63
N VAL A 173 -10.29 12.83 17.04
CA VAL A 173 -11.42 13.12 16.14
C VAL A 173 -10.90 13.25 14.70
N LYS A 174 -11.08 12.22 13.91
CA LYS A 174 -10.58 12.11 12.54
C LYS A 174 -11.07 13.22 11.59
N PHE A 175 -12.27 13.70 11.76
CA PHE A 175 -12.86 14.74 10.88
C PHE A 175 -12.28 16.13 11.17
N LEU A 176 -12.16 16.50 12.43
CA LEU A 176 -11.63 17.81 12.83
C LEU A 176 -10.15 17.98 12.43
N SER A 177 -9.37 16.90 12.48
CA SER A 177 -7.96 16.92 12.06
C SER A 177 -7.80 17.11 10.56
N TYR A 178 -8.70 16.55 9.77
CA TYR A 178 -8.72 16.75 8.31
C TYR A 178 -9.12 18.18 7.95
N VAL A 179 -10.13 18.73 8.62
CA VAL A 179 -10.56 20.12 8.45
C VAL A 179 -9.48 21.09 8.89
N ALA A 180 -8.82 20.85 10.02
CA ALA A 180 -7.71 21.69 10.48
C ALA A 180 -6.50 21.64 9.53
N ALA A 181 -6.21 20.47 8.97
CA ALA A 181 -5.16 20.32 7.94
C ALA A 181 -5.52 21.08 6.66
N LEU A 182 -6.78 21.04 6.21
CA LEU A 182 -7.28 21.82 5.07
C LEU A 182 -7.22 23.34 5.32
N PHE A 183 -7.59 23.78 6.53
CA PHE A 183 -7.46 25.19 6.90
C PHE A 183 -6.00 25.65 6.96
N SER A 184 -5.10 24.84 7.51
CA SER A 184 -3.66 25.13 7.50
C SER A 184 -3.11 25.28 6.08
N LEU A 185 -3.68 24.56 5.11
CA LEU A 185 -3.34 24.67 3.69
C LEU A 185 -3.69 26.04 3.06
N ILE A 186 -4.82 26.59 3.47
CA ILE A 186 -5.30 27.87 2.91
C ILE A 186 -4.42 29.03 3.42
N PHE A 187 -3.91 28.91 4.65
CA PHE A 187 -3.10 29.95 5.27
C PHE A 187 -1.59 29.83 5.00
N GLU A 188 -1.06 28.63 4.82
CA GLU A 188 0.35 28.40 4.55
C GLU A 188 0.62 28.16 3.04
N ARG A 189 0.55 29.18 2.23
CA ARG A 189 1.00 29.12 0.82
C ARG A 189 2.54 29.01 0.73
N LYS A 190 3.10 27.95 1.31
CA LYS A 190 4.55 27.74 1.27
C LYS A 190 4.95 27.16 -0.08
N LEU A 191 5.65 27.97 -0.84
CA LEU A 191 6.26 27.58 -2.11
C LEU A 191 7.70 27.15 -1.86
N TYR A 192 8.08 26.02 -2.41
CA TYR A 192 9.44 25.51 -2.37
C TYR A 192 10.15 25.83 -3.67
N ARG A 193 11.38 26.30 -3.59
CA ARG A 193 12.23 26.41 -4.77
C ARG A 193 12.66 25.01 -5.17
N MET A 194 12.23 24.56 -6.33
CA MET A 194 12.53 23.22 -6.84
C MET A 194 13.12 23.32 -8.23
N HIS A 195 13.99 22.39 -8.52
CA HIS A 195 14.48 22.10 -9.85
C HIS A 195 14.10 20.64 -10.14
N LEU A 196 13.22 20.46 -11.09
CA LEU A 196 12.77 19.14 -11.54
C LEU A 196 13.40 18.86 -12.89
N ARG A 197 13.92 17.67 -13.03
CA ARG A 197 14.32 17.11 -14.31
C ARG A 197 13.42 15.92 -14.61
N ILE A 198 12.70 15.99 -15.72
CA ILE A 198 11.80 14.93 -16.18
C ILE A 198 12.25 14.60 -17.59
N ASN A 199 12.92 13.46 -17.76
CA ASN A 199 13.65 13.12 -18.99
C ASN A 199 14.64 14.26 -19.35
N ASP A 200 14.46 14.86 -20.52
CA ASP A 200 15.29 15.97 -21.00
C ASP A 200 14.74 17.37 -20.65
N GLU A 201 13.57 17.42 -20.03
CA GLU A 201 12.95 18.67 -19.63
C GLU A 201 13.40 19.13 -18.24
N HIS A 202 13.70 20.42 -18.11
CA HIS A 202 14.10 21.05 -16.86
C HIS A 202 13.08 22.10 -16.43
N ILE A 203 12.42 21.87 -15.30
CA ILE A 203 11.46 22.81 -14.72
C ILE A 203 12.09 23.42 -13.47
N ARG A 204 12.28 24.75 -13.48
CA ARG A 204 12.77 25.49 -12.33
C ARG A 204 11.73 26.49 -11.88
N GLY A 205 11.40 26.49 -10.60
CA GLY A 205 10.39 27.42 -10.11
C GLY A 205 10.10 27.29 -8.62
N ARG A 206 9.12 28.08 -8.22
CA ARG A 206 8.52 28.00 -6.88
C ARG A 206 7.31 27.09 -6.98
N ILE A 207 7.44 25.85 -6.50
CA ILE A 207 6.46 24.78 -6.64
C ILE A 207 5.88 24.47 -5.26
N MET A 208 4.58 24.30 -5.17
CA MET A 208 3.88 23.98 -3.93
C MET A 208 3.97 22.49 -3.60
N THR A 209 3.77 21.65 -4.60
CA THR A 209 3.78 20.19 -4.46
C THR A 209 4.16 19.55 -5.79
N VAL A 210 4.81 18.40 -5.68
CA VAL A 210 5.02 17.46 -6.79
C VAL A 210 4.39 16.16 -6.41
N CYS A 211 3.61 15.57 -7.30
CA CYS A 211 3.02 14.24 -7.13
C CYS A 211 3.48 13.36 -8.29
N VAL A 212 4.07 12.23 -7.95
CA VAL A 212 4.43 11.20 -8.93
C VAL A 212 3.63 9.95 -8.59
N GLY A 213 2.85 9.45 -9.53
CA GLY A 213 1.96 8.32 -9.29
C GLY A 213 2.00 7.31 -10.42
N SER A 214 1.81 6.04 -10.07
CA SER A 214 1.62 4.94 -11.00
C SER A 214 0.13 4.70 -11.33
N ALA A 215 -0.76 5.30 -10.53
CA ALA A 215 -2.20 5.18 -10.69
C ALA A 215 -2.79 6.51 -11.21
N TRP A 216 -3.55 6.45 -12.30
CA TRP A 216 -4.31 7.59 -12.82
C TRP A 216 -5.56 7.81 -11.98
N GLY A 217 -5.62 8.92 -11.27
CA GLY A 217 -6.88 9.44 -10.78
C GLY A 217 -6.98 9.68 -9.29
N TRP A 218 -6.87 10.94 -8.93
CA TRP A 218 -7.60 11.48 -7.79
C TRP A 218 -9.03 11.78 -8.29
N GLY A 219 -9.98 10.91 -7.96
CA GLY A 219 -11.40 11.20 -8.05
C GLY A 219 -12.10 11.03 -9.41
N GLN A 220 -11.52 10.30 -10.37
CA GLN A 220 -12.26 9.91 -11.57
C GLN A 220 -12.47 8.40 -11.60
N THR A 221 -13.73 8.02 -11.74
CA THR A 221 -14.13 6.64 -11.99
C THR A 221 -13.49 6.14 -13.28
N PRO A 222 -12.68 5.06 -13.23
CA PRO A 222 -12.26 4.39 -14.45
C PRO A 222 -13.47 3.80 -15.14
N SER A 223 -13.53 3.93 -16.45
CA SER A 223 -14.53 3.27 -17.28
C SER A 223 -14.48 1.76 -17.06
N ALA A 224 -15.59 1.24 -16.62
CA ALA A 224 -16.03 -0.14 -16.52
C ALA A 224 -15.12 -1.21 -17.17
N VAL A 225 -14.28 -1.85 -16.38
CA VAL A 225 -13.84 -3.21 -16.64
C VAL A 225 -14.03 -3.99 -15.34
N PRO A 226 -15.00 -4.90 -15.25
CA PRO A 226 -15.33 -5.62 -14.04
C PRO A 226 -14.30 -6.72 -13.80
N TYR A 227 -13.20 -6.41 -13.16
CA TYR A 227 -12.28 -7.41 -12.66
C TYR A 227 -12.16 -7.28 -11.13
N ASN A 228 -12.86 -8.16 -10.44
CA ASN A 228 -12.61 -8.39 -9.02
C ASN A 228 -11.21 -8.94 -8.86
N LEU A 229 -10.25 -8.08 -8.57
CA LEU A 229 -8.87 -8.44 -8.32
C LEU A 229 -8.60 -8.30 -6.82
N SER A 230 -8.05 -9.32 -6.22
CA SER A 230 -7.56 -9.27 -4.83
C SER A 230 -6.10 -9.73 -4.72
N LEU A 231 -5.51 -10.08 -5.85
CA LEU A 231 -4.13 -10.56 -5.92
C LEU A 231 -3.36 -9.76 -6.96
N ILE A 232 -2.23 -9.21 -6.55
CA ILE A 232 -1.31 -8.48 -7.40
C ILE A 232 0.04 -9.19 -7.46
N HIS A 233 0.70 -9.06 -8.60
CA HIS A 233 2.03 -9.59 -8.83
C HIS A 233 2.95 -8.44 -9.21
N ILE A 234 4.11 -8.35 -8.56
CA ILE A 234 5.05 -7.26 -8.79
C ILE A 234 5.77 -7.52 -10.11
N SER A 235 5.60 -6.62 -11.08
CA SER A 235 6.44 -6.60 -12.29
C SER A 235 7.62 -5.65 -12.14
N GLU A 236 8.61 -5.75 -13.02
CA GLU A 236 9.66 -4.73 -13.05
C GLU A 236 9.04 -3.35 -13.30
N PRO A 237 9.53 -2.32 -12.59
CA PRO A 237 9.22 -0.96 -13.00
C PRO A 237 9.75 -0.82 -14.45
N THR A 238 8.85 -0.54 -15.38
CA THR A 238 9.27 -0.01 -16.68
C THR A 238 10.22 1.14 -16.34
N ARG A 239 11.42 1.10 -16.89
CA ARG A 239 12.50 2.03 -16.64
C ARG A 239 12.08 3.46 -17.02
N GLN A 240 11.27 4.08 -16.18
CA GLN A 240 11.17 5.54 -16.17
C GLN A 240 12.42 6.01 -15.45
N GLU A 241 13.29 6.65 -16.21
CA GLU A 241 14.57 7.15 -15.72
C GLU A 241 14.34 7.97 -14.45
N ALA A 242 15.19 7.70 -13.46
CA ALA A 242 15.10 8.32 -12.16
C ALA A 242 15.07 9.84 -12.28
N ILE A 243 14.12 10.47 -11.62
CA ILE A 243 14.13 11.90 -11.39
C ILE A 243 15.31 12.20 -10.45
N SER A 244 16.35 12.79 -10.99
CA SER A 244 17.55 13.19 -10.25
C SER A 244 17.44 14.63 -9.72
#